data_e5b26a3aaf454797dcad7fbf1a5fbe02
#
_entry.id   e5b26a3aaf454797dcad7fbf1a5fbe02
#
_cell.length_a   1.000
_cell.length_b   1.000
_cell.length_c   1.000
_cell.angle_alpha   90.00
_cell.angle_beta   90.00
_cell.angle_gamma   90.00
#
_symmetry.space_group_name_H-M   'P 1'
#
loop_
_entity.id
_entity.type
_entity.pdbx_description
1 polymer ?
#
loop_
_entity_poly.entity_id
_entity_poly.type
_entity_poly.pdbx_seq_one_letter_code
_entity_poly.pdbx_strand_id
1 'polypeptide(L)'
;MKKQGRAGYKIKRRRHSGAYYHSKMWLPLRMPNMHKNPVAPTMREVLDTERGAQIGEERPSEPSSVGKFFVSVIIPAMNEQKTIGAVIREARRVHPHTEVIVVENGSHDRTAKVAAAAGARVLSFPEPLGHDVGRRIGAEAASGQILLFLDGDIVIPCVRLRPFIHAICAGADVVLNDYHGPVNRTPVHPVVEAKHVLNILSNRADLGGASMTGIPHAISQKALKKIGLKPLEKPPLFQAMSIASELRVVTVYGIAVGKINATRKKQNGKDPLADVIVQDHLDAIAWLTSRLGTRAGYTDLERKRIRDEVKL
;
A
#
# COMPACT_ATOMS: atom_id res chain seq x y z
N MET A 1 -55.89 -16.23 -49.22
CA MET A 1 -55.24 -17.43 -49.80
C MET A 1 -53.84 -17.07 -50.20
N LYS A 2 -52.91 -17.94 -50.01
CA LYS A 2 -51.49 -18.03 -50.27
C LYS A 2 -50.57 -17.75 -49.09
N LYS A 3 -50.12 -18.86 -48.51
CA LYS A 3 -48.96 -19.05 -47.62
C LYS A 3 -47.68 -18.75 -48.40
N GLN A 4 -46.76 -17.99 -47.85
CA GLN A 4 -45.37 -17.98 -48.28
C GLN A 4 -44.45 -18.41 -47.14
N GLY A 5 -43.55 -19.35 -47.48
CA GLY A 5 -42.76 -20.13 -46.58
C GLY A 5 -41.55 -19.38 -46.05
N ARG A 6 -41.15 -19.77 -44.82
CA ARG A 6 -39.88 -19.41 -44.21
C ARG A 6 -38.74 -20.27 -44.77
N ALA A 7 -37.78 -19.62 -45.40
CA ALA A 7 -36.51 -20.27 -45.78
C ALA A 7 -35.58 -20.26 -44.55
N GLY A 8 -35.21 -21.46 -44.06
CA GLY A 8 -34.26 -21.67 -43.01
C GLY A 8 -32.82 -21.64 -43.57
N TYR A 9 -32.01 -20.73 -43.07
CA TYR A 9 -30.56 -20.72 -43.34
C TYR A 9 -29.87 -21.67 -42.38
N LYS A 10 -29.32 -22.79 -42.90
CA LYS A 10 -28.42 -23.70 -42.19
C LYS A 10 -27.00 -23.14 -42.25
N ILE A 11 -26.46 -22.68 -41.12
CA ILE A 11 -25.04 -22.33 -40.99
C ILE A 11 -24.23 -23.61 -40.79
N LYS A 12 -23.42 -23.97 -41.79
CA LYS A 12 -22.41 -25.05 -41.70
C LYS A 12 -21.26 -24.58 -40.78
N ARG A 13 -21.10 -25.23 -39.63
CA ARG A 13 -19.90 -25.10 -38.79
C ARG A 13 -18.73 -25.79 -39.50
N ARG A 14 -17.77 -25.02 -39.99
CA ARG A 14 -16.44 -25.53 -40.38
C ARG A 14 -15.64 -25.80 -39.12
N ARG A 15 -15.28 -27.04 -38.87
CA ARG A 15 -14.23 -27.42 -37.92
C ARG A 15 -12.88 -26.98 -38.51
N HIS A 16 -12.21 -26.03 -37.85
CA HIS A 16 -10.79 -25.80 -38.11
C HIS A 16 -10.01 -26.61 -37.08
N SER A 17 -9.16 -27.49 -37.60
CA SER A 17 -8.15 -28.27 -36.90
C SER A 17 -7.18 -27.31 -36.20
N GLY A 18 -7.08 -27.45 -34.90
CA GLY A 18 -6.13 -26.67 -34.09
C GLY A 18 -4.70 -27.14 -34.34
N ALA A 19 -3.86 -26.24 -34.78
CA ALA A 19 -2.42 -26.38 -34.65
C ALA A 19 -2.04 -25.97 -33.20
N TYR A 20 -1.57 -26.94 -32.42
CA TYR A 20 -0.95 -26.72 -31.14
C TYR A 20 0.36 -25.97 -31.33
N TYR A 21 0.38 -24.66 -30.98
CA TYR A 21 1.64 -23.98 -30.76
C TYR A 21 2.14 -24.38 -29.37
N HIS A 22 3.19 -25.21 -29.34
CA HIS A 22 4.01 -25.43 -28.17
C HIS A 22 4.62 -24.13 -27.74
N SER A 23 4.11 -23.55 -26.64
CA SER A 23 4.78 -22.50 -25.89
C SER A 23 6.00 -23.14 -25.23
N LYS A 24 7.16 -22.99 -25.86
CA LYS A 24 8.45 -23.29 -25.24
C LYS A 24 8.70 -22.32 -24.12
N MET A 25 8.62 -22.84 -22.93
CA MET A 25 9.40 -22.54 -21.73
C MET A 25 10.06 -21.16 -21.68
N TRP A 26 9.47 -20.29 -20.90
CA TRP A 26 10.23 -19.27 -20.19
C TRP A 26 10.97 -19.99 -19.04
N LEU A 27 12.24 -20.32 -19.25
CA LEU A 27 13.16 -20.64 -18.17
C LEU A 27 13.38 -19.35 -17.38
N PRO A 28 13.23 -19.36 -16.03
CA PRO A 28 13.60 -18.22 -15.24
C PRO A 28 15.11 -17.99 -15.39
N LEU A 29 15.48 -16.83 -15.90
CA LEU A 29 16.85 -16.34 -15.87
C LEU A 29 17.35 -16.41 -14.43
N ARG A 30 18.37 -17.23 -14.21
CA ARG A 30 19.08 -17.34 -12.93
C ARG A 30 19.69 -15.98 -12.65
N MET A 31 19.04 -15.20 -11.77
CA MET A 31 19.59 -13.95 -11.24
C MET A 31 20.84 -14.27 -10.43
N PRO A 32 21.94 -13.49 -10.55
CA PRO A 32 23.06 -13.61 -9.64
C PRO A 32 22.58 -13.33 -8.21
N ASN A 33 23.14 -14.07 -7.25
CA ASN A 33 22.88 -14.00 -5.82
C ASN A 33 22.95 -12.54 -5.32
N MET A 34 21.85 -11.83 -5.33
CA MET A 34 21.70 -10.57 -4.60
C MET A 34 21.07 -10.90 -3.26
N HIS A 35 21.72 -10.44 -2.21
CA HIS A 35 21.48 -10.60 -0.79
C HIS A 35 20.05 -11.08 -0.46
N LYS A 36 19.96 -12.27 0.14
CA LYS A 36 18.73 -12.79 0.74
C LYS A 36 18.28 -11.80 1.81
N ASN A 37 17.36 -10.91 1.47
CA ASN A 37 16.59 -10.24 2.49
C ASN A 37 15.83 -11.35 3.24
N PRO A 38 15.87 -11.39 4.57
CA PRO A 38 15.11 -12.37 5.33
C PRO A 38 13.63 -12.21 4.98
N VAL A 39 13.00 -13.31 4.56
CA VAL A 39 11.57 -13.38 4.32
C VAL A 39 10.88 -13.02 5.63
N ALA A 40 9.86 -12.16 5.57
CA ALA A 40 9.06 -11.84 6.74
C ALA A 40 8.45 -13.15 7.29
N PRO A 41 8.42 -13.34 8.62
CA PRO A 41 7.87 -14.55 9.21
C PRO A 41 6.40 -14.73 8.80
N THR A 42 6.01 -15.95 8.49
CA THR A 42 4.62 -16.29 8.19
C THR A 42 3.76 -16.15 9.45
N MET A 43 2.45 -15.94 9.26
CA MET A 43 1.52 -15.84 10.40
C MET A 43 1.59 -17.06 11.33
N ARG A 44 1.98 -18.22 10.82
CA ARG A 44 2.18 -19.44 11.60
C ARG A 44 3.42 -19.35 12.49
N GLU A 45 4.52 -18.81 11.99
CA GLU A 45 5.75 -18.57 12.75
C GLU A 45 5.56 -17.52 13.84
N VAL A 46 4.74 -16.48 13.60
CA VAL A 46 4.38 -15.46 14.60
C VAL A 46 3.50 -16.06 15.71
N LEU A 47 2.53 -16.91 15.36
CA LEU A 47 1.63 -17.56 16.33
C LEU A 47 2.34 -18.71 17.10
N ASP A 48 3.27 -19.41 16.49
CA ASP A 48 4.05 -20.46 17.17
C ASP A 48 5.07 -19.85 18.15
N THR A 49 5.55 -18.64 17.88
CA THR A 49 6.42 -17.88 18.83
C THR A 49 5.64 -17.47 20.09
N GLU A 50 4.34 -17.18 19.98
CA GLU A 50 3.49 -16.88 21.14
C GLU A 50 3.18 -18.12 22.01
N ARG A 51 3.23 -19.32 21.45
CA ARG A 51 3.00 -20.58 22.21
C ARG A 51 4.25 -21.14 22.87
N GLY A 52 5.45 -20.74 22.44
CA GLY A 52 6.74 -21.21 22.95
C GLY A 52 7.35 -20.36 24.06
N ALA A 53 6.83 -19.19 24.36
CA ALA A 53 7.40 -18.25 25.33
C ALA A 53 6.83 -18.45 26.76
N GLN A 54 6.98 -19.63 27.32
CA GLN A 54 7.08 -19.79 28.75
C GLN A 54 8.51 -20.18 29.09
N ILE A 55 9.45 -19.26 29.08
CA ILE A 55 10.73 -19.34 29.78
C ILE A 55 11.33 -17.91 29.84
N GLY A 56 11.45 -17.37 31.07
CA GLY A 56 12.38 -16.31 31.44
C GLY A 56 12.00 -14.91 30.94
N GLU A 57 11.38 -14.11 31.81
CA GLU A 57 11.24 -12.66 31.64
C GLU A 57 12.61 -11.98 31.66
N GLU A 58 13.26 -11.87 30.51
CA GLU A 58 14.10 -10.70 30.24
C GLU A 58 13.27 -9.74 29.40
N ARG A 59 12.63 -8.79 30.10
CA ARG A 59 12.06 -7.61 29.45
C ARG A 59 13.18 -6.91 28.69
N PRO A 60 13.03 -6.64 27.38
CA PRO A 60 13.96 -5.73 26.71
C PRO A 60 13.96 -4.42 27.52
N SER A 61 15.14 -3.98 27.93
CA SER A 61 15.33 -2.73 28.68
C SER A 61 14.60 -1.60 27.95
N GLU A 62 13.65 -0.94 28.63
CA GLU A 62 12.97 0.23 28.11
C GLU A 62 14.03 1.28 27.72
N PRO A 63 14.01 1.79 26.47
CA PRO A 63 14.92 2.88 26.11
C PRO A 63 14.54 4.12 26.91
N SER A 64 15.43 4.55 27.77
CA SER A 64 15.33 5.79 28.56
C SER A 64 15.19 6.98 27.60
N SER A 65 14.17 7.80 27.80
CA SER A 65 13.77 9.02 27.06
C SER A 65 12.85 8.85 25.87
N VAL A 66 11.81 8.04 25.99
CA VAL A 66 10.80 7.86 24.96
C VAL A 66 9.56 8.69 25.26
N GLY A 67 8.98 9.31 24.22
CA GLY A 67 7.74 10.04 24.32
C GLY A 67 6.62 9.22 24.99
N LYS A 68 5.58 9.90 25.46
CA LYS A 68 4.43 9.32 26.18
C LYS A 68 3.77 8.12 25.46
N PHE A 69 3.91 8.04 24.13
CA PHE A 69 3.29 7.02 23.32
C PHE A 69 4.32 6.18 22.54
N PHE A 70 4.00 4.92 22.35
CA PHE A 70 4.78 3.98 21.55
C PHE A 70 4.26 3.90 20.11
N VAL A 71 2.94 3.96 19.93
CA VAL A 71 2.28 3.93 18.61
C VAL A 71 1.46 5.21 18.41
N SER A 72 1.63 5.87 17.28
CA SER A 72 0.74 6.92 16.79
C SER A 72 -0.07 6.37 15.61
N VAL A 73 -1.39 6.28 15.76
CA VAL A 73 -2.29 5.93 14.65
C VAL A 73 -2.79 7.20 14.00
N ILE A 74 -2.52 7.35 12.71
CA ILE A 74 -2.84 8.54 11.91
C ILE A 74 -3.99 8.21 10.98
N ILE A 75 -5.07 9.00 11.06
CA ILE A 75 -6.32 8.77 10.34
C ILE A 75 -6.75 10.08 9.67
N PRO A 76 -6.42 10.29 8.38
CA PRO A 76 -7.09 11.32 7.60
C PRO A 76 -8.58 10.97 7.46
N ALA A 77 -9.46 11.95 7.63
CA ALA A 77 -10.90 11.73 7.55
C ALA A 77 -11.61 12.95 6.96
N MET A 78 -12.60 12.70 6.10
CA MET A 78 -13.49 13.70 5.53
C MET A 78 -14.88 13.12 5.37
N ASN A 79 -15.87 13.67 6.10
CA ASN A 79 -17.27 13.22 6.06
C ASN A 79 -17.48 11.73 6.46
N GLU A 80 -16.79 11.30 7.56
CA GLU A 80 -16.78 9.91 8.04
C GLU A 80 -17.45 9.74 9.41
N GLN A 81 -18.46 10.58 9.74
CA GLN A 81 -19.14 10.53 11.04
C GLN A 81 -19.72 9.16 11.40
N LYS A 82 -20.02 8.30 10.39
CA LYS A 82 -20.63 6.98 10.60
C LYS A 82 -19.61 5.92 11.01
N THR A 83 -18.38 6.03 10.58
CA THR A 83 -17.33 5.01 10.69
C THR A 83 -16.21 5.40 11.62
N ILE A 84 -15.86 6.67 11.67
CA ILE A 84 -14.65 7.17 12.37
C ILE A 84 -14.59 6.75 13.85
N GLY A 85 -15.71 6.75 14.56
CA GLY A 85 -15.75 6.32 15.96
C GLY A 85 -15.39 4.85 16.16
N ALA A 86 -15.80 3.97 15.22
CA ALA A 86 -15.44 2.55 15.25
C ALA A 86 -13.98 2.33 14.87
N VAL A 87 -13.47 3.07 13.88
CA VAL A 87 -12.06 3.02 13.48
C VAL A 87 -11.17 3.40 14.65
N ILE A 88 -11.47 4.50 15.36
CA ILE A 88 -10.71 4.97 16.53
C ILE A 88 -10.73 3.94 17.66
N ARG A 89 -11.87 3.31 17.94
CA ARG A 89 -11.94 2.27 18.98
C ARG A 89 -11.02 1.10 18.69
N GLU A 90 -10.96 0.63 17.45
CA GLU A 90 -10.04 -0.45 17.06
C GLU A 90 -8.58 0.03 17.07
N ALA A 91 -8.32 1.23 16.56
CA ALA A 91 -6.98 1.84 16.56
C ALA A 91 -6.37 1.95 17.97
N ARG A 92 -7.16 2.40 18.95
CA ARG A 92 -6.70 2.52 20.34
C ARG A 92 -6.31 1.20 21.01
N ARG A 93 -6.77 0.08 20.49
CA ARG A 93 -6.55 -1.27 21.04
C ARG A 93 -5.33 -1.97 20.43
N VAL A 94 -4.59 -1.32 19.51
CA VAL A 94 -3.40 -1.94 18.87
C VAL A 94 -2.25 -2.12 19.85
N HIS A 95 -2.09 -1.15 20.80
CA HIS A 95 -1.07 -1.19 21.84
C HIS A 95 -1.53 -0.35 23.06
N PRO A 96 -1.14 -0.71 24.32
CA PRO A 96 -1.54 0.06 25.53
C PRO A 96 -1.13 1.54 25.47
N HIS A 97 0.05 1.85 24.93
CA HIS A 97 0.58 3.20 24.78
C HIS A 97 0.34 3.71 23.33
N THR A 98 -0.94 3.82 22.94
CA THR A 98 -1.35 4.29 21.62
C THR A 98 -2.02 5.67 21.73
N GLU A 99 -1.54 6.63 20.93
CA GLU A 99 -2.31 7.82 20.58
C GLU A 99 -3.00 7.63 19.23
N VAL A 100 -4.16 8.26 19.06
CA VAL A 100 -4.87 8.33 17.78
C VAL A 100 -5.00 9.79 17.38
N ILE A 101 -4.49 10.11 16.20
CA ILE A 101 -4.51 11.45 15.61
C ILE A 101 -5.43 11.40 14.39
N VAL A 102 -6.55 12.12 14.45
CA VAL A 102 -7.44 12.30 13.31
C VAL A 102 -7.15 13.66 12.68
N VAL A 103 -6.79 13.65 11.41
CA VAL A 103 -6.66 14.86 10.60
C VAL A 103 -7.96 15.03 9.83
N GLU A 104 -8.81 15.89 10.35
CA GLU A 104 -10.10 16.19 9.79
C GLU A 104 -9.94 17.23 8.67
N ASN A 105 -10.35 16.87 7.47
CA ASN A 105 -9.96 17.50 6.21
C ASN A 105 -11.16 18.17 5.52
N GLY A 106 -11.73 19.18 6.15
CA GLY A 106 -12.85 19.96 5.60
C GLY A 106 -14.19 19.22 5.60
N SER A 107 -14.53 18.51 6.69
CA SER A 107 -15.83 17.83 6.79
C SER A 107 -16.98 18.82 7.06
N HIS A 108 -18.12 18.53 6.43
CA HIS A 108 -19.38 19.25 6.66
C HIS A 108 -20.34 18.51 7.63
N ASP A 109 -19.91 17.32 8.12
CA ASP A 109 -20.69 16.50 9.05
C ASP A 109 -20.11 16.53 10.48
N ARG A 110 -20.49 15.58 11.33
CA ARG A 110 -20.02 15.50 12.71
C ARG A 110 -18.71 14.73 12.89
N THR A 111 -17.93 14.51 11.85
CA THR A 111 -16.69 13.71 11.90
C THR A 111 -15.77 14.14 13.03
N ALA A 112 -15.42 15.44 13.12
CA ALA A 112 -14.55 15.97 14.18
C ALA A 112 -15.11 15.71 15.58
N LYS A 113 -16.43 15.96 15.78
CA LYS A 113 -17.10 15.76 17.07
C LYS A 113 -17.10 14.30 17.49
N VAL A 114 -17.39 13.38 16.55
CA VAL A 114 -17.40 11.92 16.82
C VAL A 114 -15.97 11.44 17.12
N ALA A 115 -14.97 11.92 16.38
CA ALA A 115 -13.57 11.57 16.60
C ALA A 115 -13.08 12.00 17.98
N ALA A 116 -13.36 13.25 18.39
CA ALA A 116 -13.01 13.76 19.71
C ALA A 116 -13.70 12.97 20.84
N ALA A 117 -15.00 12.68 20.68
CA ALA A 117 -15.77 11.87 21.65
C ALA A 117 -15.24 10.43 21.76
N ALA A 118 -14.65 9.87 20.69
CA ALA A 118 -13.99 8.56 20.71
C ALA A 118 -12.58 8.59 21.32
N GLY A 119 -12.08 9.77 21.73
CA GLY A 119 -10.81 9.97 22.42
C GLY A 119 -9.62 10.12 21.48
N ALA A 120 -9.81 10.58 20.26
CA ALA A 120 -8.74 10.98 19.37
C ALA A 120 -8.31 12.43 19.60
N ARG A 121 -7.03 12.71 19.34
CA ARG A 121 -6.54 14.08 19.12
C ARG A 121 -6.96 14.49 17.71
N VAL A 122 -7.81 15.52 17.60
CA VAL A 122 -8.33 15.99 16.31
C VAL A 122 -7.58 17.25 15.88
N LEU A 123 -7.09 17.22 14.64
CA LEU A 123 -6.51 18.37 13.94
C LEU A 123 -7.49 18.73 12.82
N SER A 124 -8.28 19.78 13.02
CA SER A 124 -9.32 20.20 12.07
C SER A 124 -8.85 21.31 11.15
N PHE A 125 -9.21 21.15 9.87
CA PHE A 125 -8.96 22.12 8.82
C PHE A 125 -10.29 22.47 8.14
N PRO A 126 -10.61 23.76 7.99
CA PRO A 126 -11.89 24.17 7.41
C PRO A 126 -12.02 23.86 5.92
N GLU A 127 -10.89 23.83 5.21
CA GLU A 127 -10.81 23.57 3.77
C GLU A 127 -10.10 22.26 3.47
N PRO A 128 -10.50 21.54 2.40
CA PRO A 128 -9.82 20.33 1.97
C PRO A 128 -8.36 20.56 1.58
N LEU A 129 -7.45 19.86 2.26
CA LEU A 129 -6.00 19.99 2.07
C LEU A 129 -5.46 19.19 0.87
N GLY A 130 -6.26 18.25 0.35
CA GLY A 130 -5.84 17.25 -0.62
C GLY A 130 -5.85 15.83 -0.06
N HIS A 131 -5.69 14.83 -0.93
CA HIS A 131 -5.95 13.43 -0.58
C HIS A 131 -5.02 12.89 0.51
N ASP A 132 -3.71 13.07 0.38
CA ASP A 132 -2.71 12.47 1.28
C ASP A 132 -2.00 13.48 2.19
N VAL A 133 -2.32 14.79 2.09
CA VAL A 133 -1.71 15.84 2.93
C VAL A 133 -1.96 15.58 4.43
N GLY A 134 -3.13 15.04 4.77
CA GLY A 134 -3.47 14.67 6.14
C GLY A 134 -2.53 13.62 6.74
N ARG A 135 -1.92 12.74 5.94
CA ARG A 135 -0.92 11.77 6.40
C ARG A 135 0.35 12.47 6.90
N ARG A 136 0.83 13.46 6.15
CA ARG A 136 1.98 14.29 6.56
C ARG A 136 1.70 15.06 7.84
N ILE A 137 0.58 15.75 7.91
CA ILE A 137 0.20 16.57 9.08
C ILE A 137 0.06 15.69 10.34
N GLY A 138 -0.60 14.54 10.22
CA GLY A 138 -0.72 13.58 11.31
C GLY A 138 0.63 13.03 11.76
N ALA A 139 1.54 12.73 10.82
CA ALA A 139 2.89 12.26 11.12
C ALA A 139 3.75 13.34 11.80
N GLU A 140 3.59 14.61 11.42
CA GLU A 140 4.27 15.75 12.04
C GLU A 140 3.83 15.95 13.49
N ALA A 141 2.55 15.71 13.79
CA ALA A 141 1.98 15.83 15.13
C ALA A 141 2.19 14.58 16.01
N ALA A 142 2.69 13.48 15.44
CA ALA A 142 2.86 12.19 16.10
C ALA A 142 4.07 12.17 17.04
N SER A 143 3.91 11.56 18.22
CA SER A 143 4.97 11.37 19.20
C SER A 143 5.43 9.93 19.37
N GLY A 144 4.72 8.96 18.76
CA GLY A 144 5.03 7.53 18.84
C GLY A 144 6.27 7.14 18.05
N GLN A 145 6.87 6.03 18.43
CA GLN A 145 8.01 5.43 17.71
C GLN A 145 7.58 4.73 16.41
N ILE A 146 6.34 4.29 16.37
CA ILE A 146 5.72 3.61 15.23
C ILE A 146 4.53 4.44 14.78
N LEU A 147 4.46 4.74 13.48
CA LEU A 147 3.34 5.43 12.87
C LEU A 147 2.53 4.41 12.07
N LEU A 148 1.27 4.19 12.45
CA LEU A 148 0.33 3.34 11.75
C LEU A 148 -0.70 4.21 11.02
N PHE A 149 -0.87 4.01 9.73
CA PHE A 149 -1.79 4.79 8.90
C PHE A 149 -3.03 3.97 8.57
N LEU A 150 -4.19 4.58 8.79
CA LEU A 150 -5.52 4.03 8.49
C LEU A 150 -6.34 5.06 7.72
N ASP A 151 -7.45 4.62 7.10
CA ASP A 151 -8.48 5.51 6.55
C ASP A 151 -9.70 5.57 7.49
N GLY A 152 -10.40 6.72 7.51
CA GLY A 152 -11.53 6.96 8.43
C GLY A 152 -12.80 6.17 8.08
N ASP A 153 -12.89 5.61 6.89
CA ASP A 153 -14.05 4.91 6.33
C ASP A 153 -13.98 3.36 6.47
N ILE A 154 -12.84 2.80 6.91
CA ILE A 154 -12.61 1.35 6.93
C ILE A 154 -12.30 0.86 8.34
N VAL A 155 -13.24 0.13 8.94
CA VAL A 155 -13.07 -0.47 10.26
C VAL A 155 -12.29 -1.77 10.14
N ILE A 156 -11.06 -1.79 10.66
CA ILE A 156 -10.19 -2.96 10.69
C ILE A 156 -10.02 -3.39 12.15
N PRO A 157 -10.36 -4.64 12.52
CA PRO A 157 -10.16 -5.14 13.89
C PRO A 157 -8.71 -5.02 14.35
N CYS A 158 -8.47 -4.61 15.59
CA CYS A 158 -7.13 -4.36 16.15
C CYS A 158 -6.20 -5.59 16.03
N VAL A 159 -6.75 -6.79 16.16
CA VAL A 159 -5.97 -8.03 15.99
C VAL A 159 -5.35 -8.17 14.61
N ARG A 160 -5.96 -7.54 13.59
CA ARG A 160 -5.42 -7.49 12.22
C ARG A 160 -4.47 -6.32 11.99
N LEU A 161 -4.43 -5.35 12.89
CA LEU A 161 -3.50 -4.20 12.84
C LEU A 161 -2.19 -4.47 13.58
N ARG A 162 -2.22 -5.28 14.65
CA ARG A 162 -1.05 -5.60 15.48
C ARG A 162 0.14 -6.17 14.71
N PRO A 163 -0.02 -7.05 13.71
CA PRO A 163 1.11 -7.57 12.93
C PRO A 163 1.95 -6.49 12.25
N PHE A 164 1.35 -5.32 11.90
CA PHE A 164 2.09 -4.19 11.35
C PHE A 164 3.04 -3.57 12.39
N ILE A 165 2.58 -3.48 13.64
CA ILE A 165 3.38 -2.99 14.76
C ILE A 165 4.51 -3.99 15.07
N HIS A 166 4.18 -5.27 15.17
CA HIS A 166 5.15 -6.34 15.47
C HIS A 166 6.25 -6.40 14.40
N ALA A 167 5.93 -6.21 13.12
CA ALA A 167 6.93 -6.20 12.07
C ALA A 167 7.92 -5.02 12.20
N ILE A 168 7.45 -3.82 12.63
CA ILE A 168 8.34 -2.70 12.94
C ILE A 168 9.22 -3.05 14.16
N CYS A 169 8.65 -3.63 15.22
CA CYS A 169 9.42 -4.08 16.38
C CYS A 169 10.47 -5.14 16.01
N ALA A 170 10.18 -5.98 15.00
CA ALA A 170 11.12 -6.95 14.45
C ALA A 170 12.15 -6.34 13.47
N GLY A 171 12.27 -5.01 13.44
CA GLY A 171 13.30 -4.28 12.70
C GLY A 171 12.90 -3.90 11.26
N ALA A 172 11.63 -4.01 10.86
CA ALA A 172 11.18 -3.41 9.61
C ALA A 172 11.15 -1.88 9.74
N ASP A 173 11.41 -1.18 8.65
CA ASP A 173 11.32 0.28 8.59
C ASP A 173 10.00 0.75 7.97
N VAL A 174 9.49 -0.01 6.99
CA VAL A 174 8.19 0.21 6.34
C VAL A 174 7.47 -1.12 6.19
N VAL A 175 6.22 -1.17 6.62
CA VAL A 175 5.37 -2.39 6.56
C VAL A 175 4.13 -2.09 5.73
N LEU A 176 3.91 -2.88 4.70
CA LEU A 176 2.82 -2.72 3.75
C LEU A 176 1.75 -3.80 3.93
N ASN A 177 0.51 -3.45 3.58
CA ASN A 177 -0.56 -4.42 3.40
C ASN A 177 -0.27 -5.26 2.14
N ASP A 178 -0.21 -6.58 2.29
CA ASP A 178 0.02 -7.53 1.19
C ASP A 178 -1.24 -7.70 0.32
N TYR A 179 -1.73 -6.60 -0.21
CA TYR A 179 -2.89 -6.54 -1.07
C TYR A 179 -2.55 -6.06 -2.47
N HIS A 180 -2.53 -6.98 -3.42
CA HIS A 180 -2.09 -6.73 -4.81
C HIS A 180 -3.18 -6.17 -5.72
N GLY A 181 -4.44 -6.10 -5.25
CA GLY A 181 -5.59 -5.76 -6.09
C GLY A 181 -6.04 -6.92 -7.00
N PRO A 182 -7.08 -6.73 -7.81
CA PRO A 182 -7.61 -7.74 -8.70
C PRO A 182 -6.75 -7.89 -9.98
N VAL A 183 -5.71 -8.70 -9.94
CA VAL A 183 -4.79 -8.94 -11.07
C VAL A 183 -5.37 -9.85 -12.16
N ASN A 184 -6.45 -10.60 -11.88
CA ASN A 184 -7.06 -11.58 -12.80
C ASN A 184 -8.13 -10.97 -13.71
N ARG A 185 -8.16 -9.65 -13.89
CA ARG A 185 -9.11 -8.94 -14.77
C ARG A 185 -8.42 -8.48 -16.03
N THR A 186 -9.15 -8.50 -17.14
CA THR A 186 -8.66 -7.96 -18.42
C THR A 186 -9.63 -6.88 -18.92
N PRO A 187 -9.22 -5.63 -19.08
CA PRO A 187 -7.89 -5.08 -18.72
C PRO A 187 -7.69 -5.02 -17.19
N VAL A 188 -6.43 -5.06 -16.75
CA VAL A 188 -6.04 -4.78 -15.37
C VAL A 188 -6.32 -3.32 -15.06
N HIS A 189 -6.68 -3.00 -13.82
CA HIS A 189 -6.94 -1.63 -13.42
C HIS A 189 -5.64 -0.81 -13.39
N PRO A 190 -5.56 0.41 -13.97
CA PRO A 190 -4.32 1.20 -14.07
C PRO A 190 -3.59 1.41 -12.73
N VAL A 191 -4.34 1.59 -11.63
CA VAL A 191 -3.76 1.68 -10.29
C VAL A 191 -3.00 0.41 -9.89
N VAL A 192 -3.52 -0.76 -10.27
CA VAL A 192 -2.86 -2.06 -9.98
C VAL A 192 -1.59 -2.18 -10.80
N GLU A 193 -1.65 -1.84 -12.08
CA GLU A 193 -0.48 -1.84 -12.97
C GLU A 193 0.61 -0.89 -12.45
N ALA A 194 0.26 0.35 -12.11
CA ALA A 194 1.21 1.35 -11.61
C ALA A 194 1.95 0.88 -10.34
N LYS A 195 1.24 0.22 -9.41
CA LYS A 195 1.84 -0.37 -8.20
C LYS A 195 2.88 -1.43 -8.53
N HIS A 196 2.54 -2.37 -9.41
CA HIS A 196 3.45 -3.43 -9.83
C HIS A 196 4.67 -2.87 -10.57
N VAL A 197 4.46 -1.91 -11.48
CA VAL A 197 5.55 -1.27 -12.24
C VAL A 197 6.53 -0.57 -11.29
N LEU A 198 6.05 0.21 -10.31
CA LEU A 198 6.92 0.87 -9.34
C LEU A 198 7.78 -0.15 -8.58
N ASN A 199 7.19 -1.24 -8.09
CA ASN A 199 7.90 -2.24 -7.32
C ASN A 199 8.95 -2.99 -8.18
N ILE A 200 8.61 -3.32 -9.44
CA ILE A 200 9.56 -3.91 -10.38
C ILE A 200 10.73 -2.95 -10.64
N LEU A 201 10.46 -1.69 -10.96
CA LEU A 201 11.50 -0.68 -11.22
C LEU A 201 12.35 -0.39 -9.98
N SER A 202 11.80 -0.54 -8.79
CA SER A 202 12.54 -0.44 -7.52
C SER A 202 13.36 -1.70 -7.18
N ASN A 203 13.45 -2.67 -8.09
CA ASN A 203 14.08 -3.98 -7.86
C ASN A 203 13.46 -4.76 -6.68
N ARG A 204 12.16 -4.57 -6.45
CA ARG A 204 11.36 -5.21 -5.39
C ARG A 204 10.10 -5.85 -5.97
N ALA A 205 10.29 -6.68 -7.01
CA ALA A 205 9.22 -7.46 -7.62
C ALA A 205 8.52 -8.40 -6.62
N ASP A 206 9.19 -8.76 -5.53
CA ASP A 206 8.67 -9.54 -4.42
C ASP A 206 7.48 -8.86 -3.72
N LEU A 207 7.41 -7.52 -3.73
CA LEU A 207 6.30 -6.76 -3.17
C LEU A 207 5.02 -6.83 -4.02
N GLY A 208 5.09 -7.33 -5.27
CA GLY A 208 3.93 -7.40 -6.18
C GLY A 208 3.22 -6.06 -6.31
N GLY A 209 1.93 -5.99 -5.97
CA GLY A 209 1.12 -4.76 -5.96
C GLY A 209 0.96 -4.11 -4.58
N ALA A 210 1.74 -4.52 -3.58
CA ALA A 210 1.74 -3.86 -2.27
C ALA A 210 2.27 -2.42 -2.38
N SER A 211 1.56 -1.47 -1.81
CA SER A 211 1.90 -0.05 -1.92
C SER A 211 1.44 0.73 -0.69
N MET A 212 2.15 1.79 -0.34
CA MET A 212 1.76 2.72 0.72
C MET A 212 0.47 3.50 0.43
N THR A 213 -0.06 3.45 -0.79
CA THR A 213 -1.43 3.91 -1.07
C THR A 213 -2.50 2.97 -0.52
N GLY A 214 -2.12 1.71 -0.21
CA GLY A 214 -2.99 0.75 0.48
C GLY A 214 -2.87 0.89 1.99
N ILE A 215 -4.01 0.86 2.69
CA ILE A 215 -4.05 0.79 4.15
C ILE A 215 -4.36 -0.64 4.63
N PRO A 216 -3.98 -1.00 5.86
CA PRO A 216 -3.05 -0.31 6.73
C PRO A 216 -1.60 -0.40 6.23
N HIS A 217 -0.81 0.60 6.59
CA HIS A 217 0.65 0.51 6.48
C HIS A 217 1.28 1.16 7.71
N ALA A 218 2.51 0.77 8.04
CA ALA A 218 3.23 1.34 9.17
C ALA A 218 4.65 1.74 8.78
N ILE A 219 5.17 2.77 9.46
CA ILE A 219 6.56 3.22 9.32
C ILE A 219 7.22 3.39 10.69
N SER A 220 8.51 3.15 10.75
CA SER A 220 9.33 3.48 11.92
C SER A 220 9.68 4.97 11.95
N GLN A 221 9.99 5.49 13.16
CA GLN A 221 10.57 6.84 13.28
C GLN A 221 11.91 6.95 12.54
N LYS A 222 12.66 5.86 12.43
CA LYS A 222 13.90 5.82 11.62
C LYS A 222 13.61 6.10 10.15
N ALA A 223 12.58 5.47 9.58
CA ALA A 223 12.16 5.73 8.20
C ALA A 223 11.70 7.18 8.02
N LEU A 224 10.86 7.68 8.92
CA LEU A 224 10.39 9.06 8.86
C LEU A 224 11.54 10.07 8.92
N LYS A 225 12.49 9.90 9.83
CA LYS A 225 13.67 10.77 9.94
C LYS A 225 14.57 10.72 8.70
N LYS A 226 14.73 9.52 8.10
CA LYS A 226 15.59 9.33 6.93
C LYS A 226 14.99 9.90 5.64
N ILE A 227 13.69 9.76 5.46
CA ILE A 227 12.98 10.16 4.23
C ILE A 227 12.38 11.57 4.34
N GLY A 228 11.96 11.97 5.54
CA GLY A 228 11.30 13.24 5.80
C GLY A 228 9.77 13.15 5.68
N LEU A 229 9.10 14.22 6.06
CA LEU A 229 7.64 14.31 6.12
C LEU A 229 6.99 14.52 4.75
N LYS A 230 7.60 15.37 3.90
CA LYS A 230 6.99 15.80 2.64
C LYS A 230 6.60 14.68 1.69
N PRO A 231 7.41 13.59 1.51
CA PRO A 231 7.04 12.46 0.66
C PRO A 231 5.78 11.69 1.11
N LEU A 232 5.32 11.86 2.36
CA LEU A 232 4.05 11.26 2.81
C LEU A 232 2.81 11.82 2.11
N GLU A 233 2.91 12.99 1.47
CA GLU A 233 1.85 13.55 0.62
C GLU A 233 1.71 12.80 -0.72
N LYS A 234 2.71 11.98 -1.07
CA LYS A 234 2.72 11.08 -2.23
C LYS A 234 3.25 9.72 -1.76
N PRO A 235 2.40 8.87 -1.15
CA PRO A 235 2.85 7.64 -0.50
C PRO A 235 3.73 6.72 -1.37
N PRO A 236 3.49 6.58 -2.69
CA PRO A 236 4.40 5.82 -3.56
C PRO A 236 5.82 6.39 -3.63
N LEU A 237 5.95 7.71 -3.52
CA LEU A 237 7.26 8.37 -3.49
C LEU A 237 8.01 8.05 -2.18
N PHE A 238 7.32 8.09 -1.03
CA PHE A 238 7.92 7.68 0.24
C PHE A 238 8.40 6.23 0.18
N GLN A 239 7.61 5.33 -0.42
CA GLN A 239 7.99 3.93 -0.61
C GLN A 239 9.23 3.79 -1.49
N ALA A 240 9.26 4.43 -2.66
CA ALA A 240 10.40 4.38 -3.57
C ALA A 240 11.68 4.93 -2.92
N MET A 241 11.57 6.06 -2.21
CA MET A 241 12.68 6.66 -1.46
C MET A 241 13.18 5.74 -0.34
N SER A 242 12.26 5.06 0.35
CA SER A 242 12.59 4.09 1.41
C SER A 242 13.40 2.92 0.85
N ILE A 243 12.96 2.35 -0.28
CA ILE A 243 13.66 1.25 -0.94
C ILE A 243 15.04 1.71 -1.43
N ALA A 244 15.12 2.85 -2.12
CA ALA A 244 16.38 3.39 -2.64
C ALA A 244 17.36 3.82 -1.53
N SER A 245 16.85 4.03 -0.31
CA SER A 245 17.64 4.31 0.88
C SER A 245 18.00 3.07 1.70
N GLU A 246 17.80 1.86 1.14
CA GLU A 246 18.08 0.58 1.78
C GLU A 246 17.34 0.36 3.12
N LEU A 247 16.20 1.02 3.31
CA LEU A 247 15.32 0.74 4.43
C LEU A 247 14.63 -0.61 4.24
N ARG A 248 14.41 -1.33 5.35
CA ARG A 248 13.74 -2.63 5.33
C ARG A 248 12.24 -2.46 5.09
N VAL A 249 11.83 -2.60 3.82
CA VAL A 249 10.42 -2.56 3.39
C VAL A 249 9.91 -3.99 3.27
N VAL A 250 8.85 -4.33 3.99
CA VAL A 250 8.26 -5.68 4.03
C VAL A 250 6.74 -5.63 3.86
N THR A 251 6.14 -6.75 3.53
CA THR A 251 4.70 -6.96 3.63
C THR A 251 4.37 -7.83 4.85
N VAL A 252 3.16 -7.69 5.37
CA VAL A 252 2.51 -8.65 6.26
C VAL A 252 1.37 -9.31 5.50
N TYR A 253 0.43 -9.99 6.14
CA TYR A 253 -0.69 -10.62 5.44
C TYR A 253 -1.64 -9.62 4.77
N GLY A 254 -2.33 -10.06 3.70
CA GLY A 254 -3.23 -9.21 2.92
C GLY A 254 -4.57 -8.94 3.60
N ILE A 255 -4.92 -7.67 3.74
CA ILE A 255 -6.26 -7.20 4.11
C ILE A 255 -6.94 -6.67 2.84
N ALA A 256 -7.96 -7.37 2.37
CA ALA A 256 -8.70 -6.98 1.16
C ALA A 256 -9.66 -5.81 1.46
N VAL A 257 -9.11 -4.62 1.69
CA VAL A 257 -9.85 -3.41 2.07
C VAL A 257 -10.95 -3.03 1.08
N GLY A 258 -10.74 -3.27 -0.21
CA GLY A 258 -11.76 -3.03 -1.23
C GLY A 258 -13.01 -3.92 -1.11
N LYS A 259 -12.95 -5.04 -0.35
CA LYS A 259 -14.11 -5.86 -0.01
C LYS A 259 -14.82 -5.36 1.24
N ILE A 260 -14.10 -4.69 2.14
CA ILE A 260 -14.64 -4.16 3.40
C ILE A 260 -15.36 -2.84 3.13
N ASN A 261 -14.81 -2.00 2.26
CA ASN A 261 -15.42 -0.73 1.86
C ASN A 261 -16.12 -0.84 0.50
N ALA A 262 -17.30 -1.47 0.50
CA ALA A 262 -18.13 -1.60 -0.72
C ALA A 262 -18.76 -0.28 -1.19
N THR A 263 -18.61 0.82 -0.45
CA THR A 263 -19.44 2.03 -0.56
C THR A 263 -18.79 3.24 -1.24
N ARG A 264 -17.57 3.15 -1.78
CA ARG A 264 -17.07 4.25 -2.64
C ARG A 264 -17.97 4.36 -3.87
N LYS A 265 -18.85 5.37 -3.83
CA LYS A 265 -19.73 5.70 -4.97
C LYS A 265 -18.84 6.10 -6.14
N LYS A 266 -18.81 5.27 -7.16
CA LYS A 266 -18.22 5.62 -8.44
C LYS A 266 -19.00 6.80 -9.02
N GLN A 267 -18.36 7.94 -9.21
CA GLN A 267 -18.94 9.03 -9.97
C GLN A 267 -18.81 8.67 -11.46
N ASN A 268 -19.94 8.55 -12.17
CA ASN A 268 -19.98 8.17 -13.59
C ASN A 268 -19.21 6.88 -13.93
N GLY A 269 -19.22 5.89 -13.02
CA GLY A 269 -18.54 4.60 -13.24
C GLY A 269 -17.01 4.60 -13.03
N LYS A 270 -16.39 5.76 -12.78
CA LYS A 270 -14.95 5.91 -12.51
C LYS A 270 -14.69 6.16 -11.02
N ASP A 271 -13.57 5.64 -10.52
CA ASP A 271 -13.05 6.00 -9.21
C ASP A 271 -12.33 7.36 -9.35
N PRO A 272 -12.80 8.43 -8.68
CA PRO A 272 -12.20 9.77 -8.81
C PRO A 272 -10.75 9.84 -8.32
N LEU A 273 -10.32 8.90 -7.47
CA LEU A 273 -8.96 8.85 -6.95
C LEU A 273 -7.99 8.04 -7.83
N ALA A 274 -8.50 7.31 -8.82
CA ALA A 274 -7.65 6.44 -9.64
C ALA A 274 -6.56 7.21 -10.36
N ASP A 275 -6.90 8.34 -10.96
CA ASP A 275 -5.95 9.17 -11.72
C ASP A 275 -4.90 9.81 -10.80
N VAL A 276 -5.29 10.25 -9.60
CA VAL A 276 -4.37 10.80 -8.58
C VAL A 276 -3.39 9.72 -8.13
N ILE A 277 -3.89 8.52 -7.80
CA ILE A 277 -3.04 7.41 -7.37
C ILE A 277 -2.06 6.98 -8.48
N VAL A 278 -2.50 6.92 -9.73
CA VAL A 278 -1.63 6.62 -10.87
C VAL A 278 -0.56 7.70 -11.02
N GLN A 279 -0.93 8.99 -10.95
CA GLN A 279 0.01 10.09 -11.06
C GLN A 279 1.07 10.05 -9.96
N ASP A 280 0.70 9.78 -8.72
CA ASP A 280 1.65 9.64 -7.62
C ASP A 280 2.66 8.50 -7.83
N HIS A 281 2.23 7.39 -8.44
CA HIS A 281 3.15 6.32 -8.82
C HIS A 281 4.07 6.73 -9.97
N LEU A 282 3.56 7.48 -10.96
CA LEU A 282 4.38 8.01 -12.06
C LEU A 282 5.42 9.01 -11.54
N ASP A 283 5.05 9.87 -10.60
CA ASP A 283 5.98 10.80 -9.94
C ASP A 283 7.09 10.05 -9.19
N ALA A 284 6.73 8.97 -8.49
CA ALA A 284 7.70 8.10 -7.82
C ALA A 284 8.65 7.41 -8.81
N ILE A 285 8.13 6.93 -9.94
CA ILE A 285 8.93 6.35 -11.03
C ILE A 285 9.86 7.39 -11.64
N ALA A 286 9.36 8.60 -11.91
CA ALA A 286 10.16 9.70 -12.44
C ALA A 286 11.30 10.07 -11.47
N TRP A 287 11.02 10.14 -10.18
CA TRP A 287 12.04 10.35 -9.15
C TRP A 287 13.09 9.23 -9.16
N LEU A 288 12.66 7.97 -9.22
CA LEU A 288 13.55 6.81 -9.23
C LEU A 288 14.47 6.83 -10.46
N THR A 289 13.91 7.05 -11.64
CA THR A 289 14.66 7.07 -12.90
C THR A 289 15.59 8.27 -13.01
N SER A 290 15.25 9.40 -12.40
CA SER A 290 16.17 10.55 -12.34
C SER A 290 17.44 10.27 -11.52
N ARG A 291 17.35 9.35 -10.55
CA ARG A 291 18.46 8.97 -9.69
C ARG A 291 19.28 7.78 -10.21
N LEU A 292 18.60 6.79 -10.74
CA LEU A 292 19.20 5.51 -11.15
C LEU A 292 19.41 5.42 -12.68
N GLY A 293 19.11 6.50 -13.41
CA GLY A 293 19.12 6.54 -14.87
C GLY A 293 17.81 5.99 -15.46
N THR A 294 17.61 6.22 -16.76
CA THR A 294 16.36 5.90 -17.48
C THR A 294 15.92 4.44 -17.42
N ARG A 295 16.78 3.57 -16.94
CA ARG A 295 16.50 2.13 -16.74
C ARG A 295 16.36 1.74 -15.27
N ALA A 296 16.23 2.71 -14.37
CA ALA A 296 16.14 2.47 -12.93
C ALA A 296 17.24 1.52 -12.39
N GLY A 297 18.47 1.67 -12.89
CA GLY A 297 19.61 0.85 -12.48
C GLY A 297 19.72 -0.52 -13.16
N TYR A 298 18.78 -0.94 -14.00
CA TYR A 298 18.90 -2.19 -14.75
C TYR A 298 19.94 -2.08 -15.87
N THR A 299 20.78 -3.11 -16.00
CA THR A 299 21.77 -3.21 -17.08
C THR A 299 21.06 -3.54 -18.40
N ASP A 300 21.66 -3.18 -19.54
CA ASP A 300 21.19 -3.63 -20.85
C ASP A 300 21.89 -4.88 -21.35
N LEU A 301 22.63 -5.55 -20.49
CA LEU A 301 23.38 -6.77 -20.80
C LEU A 301 24.33 -6.58 -22.02
N GLU A 302 24.97 -5.39 -22.07
CA GLU A 302 25.91 -5.01 -23.14
C GLU A 302 25.31 -4.99 -24.55
N ARG A 303 23.97 -4.90 -24.66
CA ARG A 303 23.31 -4.78 -25.96
C ARG A 303 23.74 -3.50 -26.66
N LYS A 304 24.50 -3.62 -27.73
CA LYS A 304 24.81 -2.50 -28.61
C LYS A 304 23.54 -2.14 -29.38
N ARG A 305 23.01 -0.94 -29.16
CA ARG A 305 21.97 -0.37 -30.02
C ARG A 305 22.69 0.32 -31.17
N ILE A 306 22.44 -0.10 -32.40
CA ILE A 306 22.78 0.69 -33.58
C ILE A 306 21.84 1.91 -33.49
N ARG A 307 22.37 3.09 -33.15
CA ARG A 307 21.67 4.33 -33.37
C ARG A 307 21.76 4.59 -34.86
N ASP A 308 20.68 4.40 -35.60
CA ASP A 308 20.56 5.01 -36.91
C ASP A 308 20.63 6.53 -36.64
N GLU A 309 21.77 7.13 -37.03
CA GLU A 309 21.90 8.58 -37.07
C GLU A 309 20.90 9.08 -38.13
N VAL A 310 19.69 9.41 -37.69
CA VAL A 310 18.78 10.22 -38.50
C VAL A 310 19.44 11.58 -38.62
N LYS A 311 20.19 11.79 -39.70
CA LYS A 311 20.60 13.13 -40.12
C LYS A 311 19.32 13.89 -40.44
N LEU A 312 18.96 14.85 -39.59
CA LEU A 312 17.97 15.90 -39.87
C LEU A 312 18.53 16.89 -40.86
#